data_13f2ab25e305c1313c8037374d2053fa
#
_entry.id   13f2ab25e305c1313c8037374d2053fa
#
_cell.length_a   1.000
_cell.length_b   1.000
_cell.length_c   1.000
_cell.angle_alpha   90.00
_cell.angle_beta   90.00
_cell.angle_gamma   90.00
#
_symmetry.space_group_name_H-M   'P 1'
#
loop_
_entity.id
_entity.type
_entity.pdbx_description
1 polymer ?
#
loop_
_entity_poly.entity_id
_entity_poly.type
_entity_poly.pdbx_seq_one_letter_code
_entity_poly.pdbx_strand_id
1 'polypeptide(L)'
;TAALILAVAYVLGRWISDLVTNILTGIGFNNVFSWLGVQPKQSVRVTAPPIHPIDPDATVLQPEPELPDRTPSEFVGIVVQVGIILFAVVAATDVLRIPALTAIVSGIVVIAGRVLSGLVVFAIGLYLANLAFNLIASSGTRQARMLGQTARIAVITFVSALALQQMGIGSDIVNLAFGLLLGAIAV
;
A
#
# COMPACT_ATOMS: atom_id res chain seq x y z
N THR A 1 2.21 21.48 27.61
CA THR A 1 2.39 21.92 26.20
C THR A 1 2.54 20.73 25.27
N ALA A 2 3.45 19.75 25.53
CA ALA A 2 3.62 18.57 24.66
C ALA A 2 2.33 17.73 24.49
N ALA A 3 1.61 17.47 25.58
CA ALA A 3 0.33 16.75 25.53
C ALA A 3 -0.74 17.50 24.73
N LEU A 4 -0.73 18.82 24.76
CA LEU A 4 -1.64 19.67 23.97
C LEU A 4 -1.34 19.55 22.46
N ILE A 5 -0.05 19.55 22.09
CA ILE A 5 0.38 19.34 20.69
C ILE A 5 -0.10 17.99 20.18
N LEU A 6 0.06 16.92 20.97
CA LEU A 6 -0.41 15.58 20.60
C LEU A 6 -1.93 15.50 20.46
N ALA A 7 -2.67 16.13 21.39
CA ALA A 7 -4.13 16.14 21.34
C ALA A 7 -4.66 16.89 20.09
N VAL A 8 -4.10 18.07 19.80
CA VAL A 8 -4.45 18.85 18.60
C VAL A 8 -4.06 18.09 17.33
N ALA A 9 -2.87 17.50 17.29
CA ALA A 9 -2.42 16.73 16.14
C ALA A 9 -3.26 15.47 15.91
N TYR A 10 -3.74 14.80 16.95
CA TYR A 10 -4.63 13.67 16.83
C TYR A 10 -5.98 14.07 16.20
N VAL A 11 -6.57 15.18 16.68
CA VAL A 11 -7.85 15.67 16.13
C VAL A 11 -7.67 16.12 14.68
N LEU A 12 -6.65 16.92 14.39
CA LEU A 12 -6.35 17.38 13.02
C LEU A 12 -5.99 16.22 12.11
N GLY A 13 -5.19 15.26 12.61
CA GLY A 13 -4.78 14.08 11.86
C GLY A 13 -5.99 13.23 11.46
N ARG A 14 -6.96 13.07 12.34
CA ARG A 14 -8.19 12.36 12.04
C ARG A 14 -9.02 13.08 10.99
N TRP A 15 -9.21 14.39 11.10
CA TRP A 15 -9.93 15.18 10.11
C TRP A 15 -9.28 15.14 8.73
N ILE A 16 -7.95 15.27 8.67
CA ILE A 16 -7.22 15.21 7.40
C ILE A 16 -7.28 13.79 6.82
N SER A 17 -7.16 12.76 7.65
CA SER A 17 -7.30 11.36 7.23
C SER A 17 -8.68 11.09 6.60
N ASP A 18 -9.75 11.56 7.26
CA ASP A 18 -11.12 11.40 6.77
C ASP A 18 -11.32 12.16 5.44
N LEU A 19 -10.77 13.38 5.32
CA LEU A 19 -10.79 14.15 4.07
C LEU A 19 -10.07 13.43 2.94
N VAL A 20 -8.86 12.92 3.20
CA VAL A 20 -8.07 12.17 2.20
C VAL A 20 -8.81 10.91 1.79
N THR A 21 -9.33 10.14 2.74
CA THR A 21 -10.13 8.94 2.47
C THR A 21 -11.33 9.25 1.59
N ASN A 22 -12.08 10.31 1.90
CA ASN A 22 -13.27 10.70 1.13
C ASN A 22 -12.90 11.17 -0.29
N ILE A 23 -11.83 11.95 -0.44
CA ILE A 23 -11.36 12.39 -1.75
C ILE A 23 -10.91 11.18 -2.58
N LEU A 24 -10.12 10.26 -2.01
CA LEU A 24 -9.66 9.07 -2.71
C LEU A 24 -10.82 8.16 -3.10
N THR A 25 -11.79 7.98 -2.22
CA THR A 25 -13.01 7.23 -2.51
C THR A 25 -13.79 7.89 -3.65
N GLY A 26 -13.92 9.22 -3.64
CA GLY A 26 -14.62 9.98 -4.68
C GLY A 26 -13.96 9.90 -6.06
N ILE A 27 -12.63 9.80 -6.12
CA ILE A 27 -11.87 9.61 -7.37
C ILE A 27 -11.93 8.14 -7.86
N GLY A 28 -12.48 7.22 -7.04
CA GLY A 28 -12.56 5.80 -7.38
C GLY A 28 -11.29 5.00 -7.06
N PHE A 29 -10.46 5.50 -6.12
CA PHE A 29 -9.23 4.84 -5.68
C PHE A 29 -9.47 3.43 -5.13
N ASN A 30 -10.68 3.13 -4.65
CA ASN A 30 -11.06 1.79 -4.20
C ASN A 30 -10.97 0.74 -5.32
N ASN A 31 -11.01 1.15 -6.60
CA ASN A 31 -10.85 0.26 -7.74
C ASN A 31 -9.38 -0.01 -8.13
N VAL A 32 -8.42 0.61 -7.41
CA VAL A 32 -6.99 0.44 -7.70
C VAL A 32 -6.56 -1.02 -7.59
N PHE A 33 -7.12 -1.80 -6.67
CA PHE A 33 -6.81 -3.23 -6.58
C PHE A 33 -7.28 -4.02 -7.80
N SER A 34 -8.43 -3.71 -8.37
CA SER A 34 -8.87 -4.32 -9.63
C SER A 34 -7.98 -3.88 -10.79
N TRP A 35 -7.49 -2.65 -10.75
CA TRP A 35 -6.57 -2.07 -11.72
C TRP A 35 -5.16 -2.67 -11.63
N LEU A 36 -4.71 -2.99 -10.40
CA LEU A 36 -3.44 -3.67 -10.13
C LEU A 36 -3.51 -5.18 -10.47
N GLY A 37 -4.68 -5.69 -10.85
CA GLY A 37 -4.90 -7.12 -11.14
C GLY A 37 -4.93 -7.99 -9.87
N VAL A 38 -5.01 -7.38 -8.70
CA VAL A 38 -5.26 -8.05 -7.43
C VAL A 38 -6.76 -7.97 -7.19
N GLN A 39 -7.49 -9.03 -7.54
CA GLN A 39 -8.90 -9.11 -7.19
C GLN A 39 -9.00 -9.30 -5.67
N PRO A 40 -9.58 -8.36 -4.92
CA PRO A 40 -10.00 -8.67 -3.57
C PRO A 40 -10.98 -9.82 -3.68
N LYS A 41 -10.78 -10.88 -2.91
CA LYS A 41 -11.78 -11.95 -2.79
C LYS A 41 -13.07 -11.25 -2.36
N GLN A 42 -13.98 -11.05 -3.30
CA GLN A 42 -15.34 -10.67 -2.96
C GLN A 42 -15.82 -11.80 -2.06
N SER A 43 -16.07 -11.50 -0.81
CA SER A 43 -16.83 -12.39 0.07
C SER A 43 -18.09 -12.71 -0.71
N VAL A 44 -18.17 -13.95 -1.21
CA VAL A 44 -19.37 -14.45 -1.89
C VAL A 44 -20.46 -14.23 -0.86
N ARG A 45 -21.28 -13.21 -1.11
CA ARG A 45 -22.52 -13.05 -0.39
C ARG A 45 -23.30 -14.32 -0.72
N VAL A 46 -23.21 -15.31 0.16
CA VAL A 46 -24.06 -16.48 0.11
C VAL A 46 -25.46 -15.93 0.29
N THR A 47 -26.12 -15.68 -0.84
CA THR A 47 -27.56 -15.43 -0.84
C THR A 47 -28.15 -16.66 -0.19
N ALA A 48 -28.64 -16.52 1.03
CA ALA A 48 -29.28 -17.61 1.74
C ALA A 48 -30.29 -18.26 0.82
N PRO A 49 -30.25 -19.59 0.64
CA PRO A 49 -31.30 -20.27 -0.12
C PRO A 49 -32.65 -20.05 0.59
N PRO A 50 -33.76 -20.05 -0.14
CA PRO A 50 -35.08 -19.83 0.45
C PRO A 50 -35.33 -20.84 1.57
N ILE A 51 -35.81 -20.34 2.68
CA ILE A 51 -36.06 -21.02 3.95
C ILE A 51 -36.90 -22.29 3.70
N HIS A 52 -36.24 -23.46 3.76
CA HIS A 52 -36.93 -24.73 4.01
C HIS A 52 -37.19 -24.88 5.51
N PRO A 53 -38.32 -25.56 5.88
CA PRO A 53 -38.75 -25.62 7.28
C PRO A 53 -37.72 -26.30 8.18
N ILE A 54 -37.43 -25.65 9.24
CA ILE A 54 -36.71 -25.90 10.47
C ILE A 54 -36.34 -27.39 10.69
N ASP A 55 -35.03 -27.68 10.50
CA ASP A 55 -34.40 -28.89 11.05
C ASP A 55 -33.89 -28.51 12.46
N PRO A 56 -34.37 -29.18 13.55
CA PRO A 56 -34.01 -28.81 14.93
C PRO A 56 -32.55 -29.03 15.30
N ASP A 57 -31.77 -29.68 14.43
CA ASP A 57 -30.34 -30.00 14.67
C ASP A 57 -29.35 -29.22 13.81
N ALA A 58 -29.79 -28.18 13.14
CA ALA A 58 -28.88 -27.28 12.44
C ALA A 58 -28.05 -26.51 13.48
N THR A 59 -26.84 -26.96 13.72
CA THR A 59 -25.81 -26.21 14.45
C THR A 59 -25.71 -24.82 13.82
N VAL A 60 -26.20 -23.82 14.52
CA VAL A 60 -26.11 -22.40 14.12
C VAL A 60 -24.62 -22.09 14.06
N LEU A 61 -24.05 -22.16 12.85
CA LEU A 61 -22.72 -21.59 12.59
C LEU A 61 -22.85 -20.11 12.90
N GLN A 62 -22.36 -19.71 14.07
CA GLN A 62 -22.24 -18.31 14.42
C GLN A 62 -21.45 -17.65 13.29
N PRO A 63 -21.93 -16.53 12.72
CA PRO A 63 -21.13 -15.78 11.77
C PRO A 63 -19.81 -15.42 12.47
N GLU A 64 -18.71 -15.95 11.98
CA GLU A 64 -17.39 -15.49 12.39
C GLU A 64 -17.37 -13.96 12.27
N PRO A 65 -16.87 -13.20 13.27
CA PRO A 65 -16.83 -11.76 13.19
C PRO A 65 -16.05 -11.38 11.93
N GLU A 66 -16.76 -10.94 10.90
CA GLU A 66 -16.15 -10.42 9.67
C GLU A 66 -15.29 -9.23 10.10
N LEU A 67 -13.97 -9.41 10.01
CA LEU A 67 -13.04 -8.30 10.11
C LEU A 67 -13.46 -7.28 9.05
N PRO A 68 -13.68 -6.01 9.41
CA PRO A 68 -14.14 -5.02 8.46
C PRO A 68 -13.16 -4.95 7.28
N ASP A 69 -13.65 -5.27 6.08
CA ASP A 69 -12.89 -5.15 4.83
C ASP A 69 -12.51 -3.67 4.65
N ARG A 70 -11.29 -3.33 5.10
CA ARG A 70 -10.77 -1.97 4.97
C ARG A 70 -10.54 -1.68 3.49
N THR A 71 -11.13 -0.61 3.03
CA THR A 71 -10.97 -0.15 1.65
C THR A 71 -9.55 0.42 1.43
N PRO A 72 -9.00 0.35 0.20
CA PRO A 72 -7.70 0.93 -0.11
C PRO A 72 -7.56 2.40 0.29
N SER A 73 -8.62 3.17 0.15
CA SER A 73 -8.66 4.58 0.56
C SER A 73 -8.55 4.75 2.08
N GLU A 74 -9.15 3.86 2.88
CA GLU A 74 -8.99 3.85 4.34
C GLU A 74 -7.55 3.57 4.76
N PHE A 75 -6.87 2.65 4.05
CA PHE A 75 -5.45 2.40 4.30
C PHE A 75 -4.61 3.67 4.12
N VAL A 76 -4.83 4.41 3.03
CA VAL A 76 -4.13 5.68 2.78
C VAL A 76 -4.47 6.70 3.87
N GLY A 77 -5.73 6.80 4.28
CA GLY A 77 -6.15 7.67 5.38
C GLY A 77 -5.42 7.36 6.69
N ILE A 78 -5.34 6.07 7.05
CA ILE A 78 -4.60 5.63 8.25
C ILE A 78 -3.11 6.01 8.15
N VAL A 79 -2.50 5.80 7.00
CA VAL A 79 -1.09 6.15 6.76
C VAL A 79 -0.86 7.65 6.94
N VAL A 80 -1.75 8.49 6.40
CA VAL A 80 -1.70 9.95 6.58
C VAL A 80 -1.87 10.32 8.05
N GLN A 81 -2.81 9.72 8.75
CA GLN A 81 -3.02 9.95 10.18
C GLN A 81 -1.79 9.58 11.01
N VAL A 82 -1.21 8.40 10.76
CA VAL A 82 0.01 7.96 11.43
C VAL A 82 1.17 8.91 11.14
N GLY A 83 1.31 9.38 9.89
CA GLY A 83 2.31 10.37 9.52
C GLY A 83 2.17 11.67 10.32
N ILE A 84 0.96 12.21 10.43
CA ILE A 84 0.70 13.45 11.20
C ILE A 84 1.02 13.24 12.68
N ILE A 85 0.63 12.10 13.26
CA ILE A 85 0.94 11.77 14.65
C ILE A 85 2.45 11.65 14.86
N LEU A 86 3.18 11.01 13.95
CA LEU A 86 4.64 10.90 14.04
C LEU A 86 5.33 12.27 14.01
N PHE A 87 4.89 13.17 13.13
CA PHE A 87 5.38 14.55 13.11
C PHE A 87 5.06 15.29 14.40
N ALA A 88 3.88 15.11 14.94
CA ALA A 88 3.49 15.73 16.23
C ALA A 88 4.31 15.19 17.39
N VAL A 89 4.67 13.90 17.39
CA VAL A 89 5.55 13.31 18.40
C VAL A 89 6.94 13.92 18.31
N VAL A 90 7.51 14.14 17.11
CA VAL A 90 8.78 14.85 16.96
C VAL A 90 8.69 16.26 17.56
N ALA A 91 7.64 17.01 17.21
CA ALA A 91 7.44 18.37 17.74
C ALA A 91 7.25 18.37 19.27
N ALA A 92 6.55 17.38 19.81
CA ALA A 92 6.36 17.24 21.26
C ALA A 92 7.68 16.92 21.98
N THR A 93 8.53 16.05 21.42
CA THR A 93 9.85 15.73 22.01
C THR A 93 10.81 16.90 21.93
N ASP A 94 10.73 17.72 20.88
CA ASP A 94 11.55 18.92 20.74
C ASP A 94 11.19 19.97 21.82
N VAL A 95 9.91 20.13 22.12
CA VAL A 95 9.42 21.00 23.22
C VAL A 95 9.87 20.49 24.58
N LEU A 96 10.02 19.18 24.79
CA LEU A 96 10.56 18.61 26.02
C LEU A 96 12.08 18.84 26.18
N ARG A 97 12.75 19.29 25.12
CA ARG A 97 14.20 19.55 25.11
C ARG A 97 15.05 18.34 25.51
N ILE A 98 14.65 17.14 25.12
CA ILE A 98 15.40 15.90 25.30
C ILE A 98 16.02 15.49 23.97
N PRO A 99 17.24 15.91 23.61
CA PRO A 99 17.82 15.72 22.28
C PRO A 99 17.90 14.25 21.87
N ALA A 100 18.20 13.36 22.81
CA ALA A 100 18.31 11.93 22.56
C ALA A 100 16.96 11.33 22.13
N LEU A 101 15.86 11.76 22.75
CA LEU A 101 14.52 11.29 22.39
C LEU A 101 14.10 11.83 21.03
N THR A 102 14.35 13.12 20.77
CA THR A 102 14.07 13.73 19.46
C THR A 102 14.85 13.03 18.34
N ALA A 103 16.11 12.66 18.54
CA ALA A 103 16.90 11.93 17.56
C ALA A 103 16.32 10.55 17.23
N ILE A 104 15.86 9.80 18.25
CA ILE A 104 15.25 8.49 18.05
C ILE A 104 13.95 8.62 17.27
N VAL A 105 13.07 9.53 17.69
CA VAL A 105 11.75 9.71 17.05
C VAL A 105 11.90 10.22 15.61
N SER A 106 12.79 11.17 15.35
CA SER A 106 13.08 11.66 14.00
C SER A 106 13.66 10.55 13.11
N GLY A 107 14.49 9.67 13.64
CA GLY A 107 14.96 8.47 12.94
C GLY A 107 13.81 7.56 12.48
N ILE A 108 12.84 7.32 13.37
CA ILE A 108 11.63 6.53 13.05
C ILE A 108 10.82 7.21 11.94
N VAL A 109 10.63 8.54 11.99
CA VAL A 109 9.91 9.30 10.96
C VAL A 109 10.61 9.19 9.61
N VAL A 110 11.94 9.29 9.57
CA VAL A 110 12.71 9.13 8.33
C VAL A 110 12.54 7.73 7.75
N ILE A 111 12.60 6.68 8.57
CA ILE A 111 12.41 5.30 8.12
C ILE A 111 10.97 5.12 7.61
N ALA A 112 9.97 5.59 8.33
CA ALA A 112 8.58 5.53 7.90
C ALA A 112 8.37 6.25 6.54
N GLY A 113 8.94 7.43 6.35
CA GLY A 113 8.90 8.17 5.10
C GLY A 113 9.54 7.41 3.93
N ARG A 114 10.67 6.75 4.16
CA ARG A 114 11.33 5.90 3.15
C ARG A 114 10.46 4.70 2.77
N VAL A 115 9.86 4.03 3.74
CA VAL A 115 8.96 2.89 3.49
C VAL A 115 7.74 3.34 2.69
N LEU A 116 7.13 4.47 3.06
CA LEU A 116 6.00 5.02 2.33
C LEU A 116 6.36 5.41 0.89
N SER A 117 7.50 6.06 0.69
CA SER A 117 7.95 6.42 -0.67
C SER A 117 8.24 5.18 -1.53
N GLY A 118 8.83 4.13 -0.96
CA GLY A 118 9.02 2.85 -1.63
C GLY A 118 7.71 2.17 -2.02
N LEU A 119 6.70 2.22 -1.15
CA LEU A 119 5.35 1.71 -1.43
C LEU A 119 4.69 2.46 -2.59
N VAL A 120 4.81 3.79 -2.64
CA VAL A 120 4.29 4.61 -3.74
C VAL A 120 4.97 4.24 -5.06
N VAL A 121 6.30 4.13 -5.07
CA VAL A 121 7.06 3.69 -6.25
C VAL A 121 6.60 2.31 -6.71
N PHE A 122 6.42 1.37 -5.78
CA PHE A 122 5.93 0.03 -6.07
C PHE A 122 4.53 0.04 -6.69
N ALA A 123 3.60 0.82 -6.13
CA ALA A 123 2.24 0.93 -6.64
C ALA A 123 2.19 1.49 -8.07
N ILE A 124 2.96 2.56 -8.34
CA ILE A 124 3.10 3.14 -9.68
C ILE A 124 3.68 2.10 -10.65
N GLY A 125 4.70 1.36 -10.21
CA GLY A 125 5.33 0.35 -11.03
C GLY A 125 4.43 -0.83 -11.36
N LEU A 126 3.60 -1.29 -10.43
CA LEU A 126 2.58 -2.32 -10.70
C LEU A 126 1.57 -1.84 -11.75
N TYR A 127 1.17 -0.57 -11.66
CA TYR A 127 0.31 0.04 -12.68
C TYR A 127 0.97 0.03 -14.06
N LEU A 128 2.23 0.47 -14.15
CA LEU A 128 2.99 0.45 -15.41
C LEU A 128 3.20 -0.97 -15.95
N ALA A 129 3.42 -1.96 -15.07
CA ALA A 129 3.54 -3.37 -15.45
C ALA A 129 2.25 -3.91 -16.11
N ASN A 130 1.09 -3.56 -15.55
CA ASN A 130 -0.21 -3.92 -16.12
C ASN A 130 -0.48 -3.18 -17.44
N LEU A 131 -0.11 -1.90 -17.52
CA LEU A 131 -0.22 -1.12 -18.74
C LEU A 131 0.63 -1.73 -19.87
N ALA A 132 1.87 -2.08 -19.58
CA ALA A 132 2.77 -2.74 -20.54
C ALA A 132 2.20 -4.09 -21.01
N PHE A 133 1.68 -4.91 -20.09
CA PHE A 133 1.01 -6.15 -20.45
C PHE A 133 -0.15 -5.92 -21.40
N ASN A 134 -1.05 -4.98 -21.08
CA ASN A 134 -2.24 -4.70 -21.87
C ASN A 134 -1.88 -4.20 -23.28
N LEU A 135 -0.88 -3.33 -23.39
CA LEU A 135 -0.41 -2.83 -24.69
C LEU A 135 0.15 -3.94 -25.57
N ILE A 136 0.94 -4.86 -25.01
CA ILE A 136 1.54 -5.96 -25.77
C ILE A 136 0.49 -7.02 -26.08
N ALA A 137 -0.38 -7.36 -25.13
CA ALA A 137 -1.40 -8.40 -25.30
C ALA A 137 -2.55 -7.99 -26.20
N SER A 138 -2.73 -6.69 -26.49
CA SER A 138 -3.81 -6.15 -27.35
C SER A 138 -3.80 -6.68 -28.77
N SER A 139 -2.66 -7.19 -29.27
CA SER A 139 -2.55 -7.81 -30.60
C SER A 139 -3.31 -9.14 -30.73
N GLY A 140 -3.90 -9.69 -29.66
CA GLY A 140 -4.78 -10.86 -29.68
C GLY A 140 -4.12 -12.21 -29.98
N THR A 141 -2.84 -12.24 -30.32
CA THR A 141 -2.11 -13.48 -30.60
C THR A 141 -1.64 -14.17 -29.33
N ARG A 142 -1.53 -15.51 -29.37
CA ARG A 142 -1.01 -16.29 -28.24
C ARG A 142 0.42 -15.87 -27.88
N GLN A 143 1.24 -15.53 -28.88
CA GLN A 143 2.60 -15.07 -28.71
C GLN A 143 2.65 -13.69 -28.01
N ALA A 144 1.77 -12.76 -28.38
CA ALA A 144 1.69 -11.44 -27.75
C ALA A 144 1.33 -11.54 -26.26
N ARG A 145 0.44 -12.48 -25.89
CA ARG A 145 0.11 -12.71 -24.48
C ARG A 145 1.29 -13.25 -23.69
N MET A 146 2.09 -14.18 -24.25
CA MET A 146 3.31 -14.68 -23.60
C MET A 146 4.36 -13.59 -23.45
N LEU A 147 4.59 -12.78 -24.48
CA LEU A 147 5.49 -11.62 -24.45
C LEU A 147 5.02 -10.58 -23.42
N GLY A 148 3.72 -10.28 -23.38
CA GLY A 148 3.14 -9.37 -22.39
C GLY A 148 3.35 -9.85 -20.95
N GLN A 149 3.17 -11.15 -20.70
CA GLN A 149 3.40 -11.75 -19.39
C GLN A 149 4.87 -11.66 -18.98
N THR A 150 5.79 -11.93 -19.89
CA THR A 150 7.24 -11.81 -19.63
C THR A 150 7.62 -10.35 -19.35
N ALA A 151 7.12 -9.40 -20.13
CA ALA A 151 7.35 -7.98 -19.92
C ALA A 151 6.79 -7.54 -18.55
N ARG A 152 5.58 -8.00 -18.18
CA ARG A 152 4.98 -7.70 -16.86
C ARG A 152 5.86 -8.19 -15.72
N ILE A 153 6.34 -9.44 -15.79
CA ILE A 153 7.22 -10.01 -14.75
C ILE A 153 8.52 -9.21 -14.67
N ALA A 154 9.14 -8.88 -15.81
CA ALA A 154 10.36 -8.08 -15.84
C ALA A 154 10.16 -6.70 -15.18
N VAL A 155 9.07 -5.99 -15.52
CA VAL A 155 8.76 -4.69 -14.92
C VAL A 155 8.49 -4.83 -13.42
N ILE A 156 7.73 -5.84 -12.97
CA ILE A 156 7.46 -6.06 -11.54
C ILE A 156 8.78 -6.32 -10.79
N THR A 157 9.65 -7.15 -11.32
CA THR A 157 10.96 -7.43 -10.70
C THR A 157 11.82 -6.18 -10.59
N PHE A 158 11.87 -5.38 -11.66
CA PHE A 158 12.61 -4.12 -11.69
C PHE A 158 12.08 -3.12 -10.67
N VAL A 159 10.76 -2.92 -10.66
CA VAL A 159 10.09 -1.97 -9.74
C VAL A 159 10.20 -2.43 -8.29
N SER A 160 10.14 -3.74 -8.03
CA SER A 160 10.36 -4.27 -6.68
C SER A 160 11.75 -3.93 -6.17
N ALA A 161 12.76 -4.06 -7.02
CA ALA A 161 14.13 -3.70 -6.67
C ALA A 161 14.27 -2.19 -6.39
N LEU A 162 13.65 -1.33 -7.23
CA LEU A 162 13.63 0.13 -7.01
C LEU A 162 12.88 0.51 -5.72
N ALA A 163 11.76 -0.14 -5.42
CA ALA A 163 11.00 0.10 -4.20
C ALA A 163 11.80 -0.26 -2.95
N LEU A 164 12.49 -1.41 -2.95
CA LEU A 164 13.39 -1.82 -1.85
C LEU A 164 14.56 -0.84 -1.69
N GLN A 165 15.14 -0.38 -2.80
CA GLN A 165 16.19 0.64 -2.78
C GLN A 165 15.70 1.94 -2.15
N GLN A 166 14.48 2.38 -2.49
CA GLN A 166 13.85 3.59 -1.92
C GLN A 166 13.60 3.45 -0.42
N MET A 167 13.26 2.25 0.05
CA MET A 167 13.13 1.95 1.48
C MET A 167 14.47 1.95 2.22
N GLY A 168 15.59 1.99 1.49
CA GLY A 168 16.94 1.91 2.04
C GLY A 168 17.38 0.48 2.36
N ILE A 169 16.66 -0.53 1.85
CA ILE A 169 16.96 -1.94 2.05
C ILE A 169 17.84 -2.42 0.89
N GLY A 170 19.09 -2.75 1.20
CA GLY A 170 19.98 -3.36 0.21
C GLY A 170 20.35 -2.47 -0.97
N SER A 171 20.40 -1.15 -0.79
CA SER A 171 20.75 -0.18 -1.84
C SER A 171 22.04 -0.54 -2.58
N ASP A 172 23.04 -1.03 -1.87
CA ASP A 172 24.34 -1.40 -2.46
C ASP A 172 24.22 -2.66 -3.31
N ILE A 173 23.43 -3.64 -2.88
CA ILE A 173 23.19 -4.90 -3.62
C ILE A 173 22.39 -4.59 -4.89
N VAL A 174 21.37 -3.75 -4.81
CA VAL A 174 20.56 -3.35 -5.95
C VAL A 174 21.40 -2.58 -6.97
N ASN A 175 22.19 -1.60 -6.54
CA ASN A 175 23.09 -0.83 -7.40
C ASN A 175 24.12 -1.73 -8.09
N LEU A 176 24.68 -2.69 -7.37
CA LEU A 176 25.67 -3.63 -7.90
C LEU A 176 25.03 -4.58 -8.93
N ALA A 177 23.84 -5.10 -8.65
CA ALA A 177 23.09 -5.94 -9.57
C ALA A 177 22.73 -5.20 -10.86
N PHE A 178 22.25 -3.93 -10.76
CA PHE A 178 21.97 -3.10 -11.93
C PHE A 178 23.25 -2.73 -12.70
N GLY A 179 24.32 -2.39 -12.01
CA GLY A 179 25.61 -2.11 -12.63
C GLY A 179 26.14 -3.30 -13.44
N LEU A 180 26.05 -4.52 -12.89
CA LEU A 180 26.41 -5.75 -13.60
C LEU A 180 25.50 -6.03 -14.79
N LEU A 181 24.19 -5.84 -14.65
CA LEU A 181 23.21 -6.10 -15.70
C LEU A 181 23.39 -5.13 -16.86
N LEU A 182 23.53 -3.84 -16.58
CA LEU A 182 23.81 -2.82 -17.59
C LEU A 182 25.19 -3.03 -18.23
N GLY A 183 26.21 -3.39 -17.43
CA GLY A 183 27.52 -3.72 -17.93
C GLY A 183 27.50 -4.93 -18.88
N ALA A 184 26.72 -5.96 -18.56
CA ALA A 184 26.57 -7.14 -19.44
C ALA A 184 25.83 -6.83 -20.75
N ILE A 185 24.95 -5.84 -20.78
CA ILE A 185 24.25 -5.40 -22.00
C ILE A 185 25.13 -4.49 -22.84
N ALA A 186 26.07 -3.75 -22.23
CA ALA A 186 26.92 -2.77 -22.90
C ALA A 186 28.14 -3.41 -23.58
N VAL A 187 28.50 -4.68 -23.27
CA VAL A 187 29.56 -5.48 -23.88
C VAL A 187 29.05 -6.31 -25.04
#